data_7220362c066c3ef478d140fc262077c2
#
_entry.id   7220362c066c3ef478d140fc262077c2
#
_cell.length_a   1.000
_cell.length_b   1.000
_cell.length_c   1.000
_cell.angle_alpha   90.00
_cell.angle_beta   90.00
_cell.angle_gamma   90.00
#
_symmetry.space_group_name_H-M   'P 1'
#
loop_
_entity.id
_entity.type
_entity.pdbx_description
1 polymer ?
#
loop_
_entity_poly.entity_id
_entity_poly.type
_entity_poly.pdbx_seq_one_letter_code
_entity_poly.pdbx_strand_id
1 'polypeptide(L)'
;MARKGKVSRKTKETNINVEVNIDGKGKYQIDTGIGFLDHMLEQLSKHSLIDLKVKAKGDTHIDLHHTTEDTGIAIGEALKKAAKKFVGIKRYAHRLIPMDETLTRVAIDVSNRPYLIWKVKLKVEKLGEMDTELFKEWFQAF
;
A
#
# COMPACT_ATOMS: atom_id res chain seq x y z
N MET A 1 11.22 -15.18 15.56
CA MET A 1 11.84 -14.06 14.81
C MET A 1 10.75 -13.24 14.16
N ALA A 2 10.83 -11.90 14.20
CA ALA A 2 9.88 -11.02 13.56
C ALA A 2 9.91 -11.17 12.01
N ARG A 3 8.75 -11.17 11.38
CA ARG A 3 8.58 -11.29 9.92
C ARG A 3 8.78 -9.91 9.28
N LYS A 4 9.97 -9.71 8.72
CA LYS A 4 10.36 -8.42 8.13
C LYS A 4 10.68 -8.58 6.64
N GLY A 5 10.36 -7.55 5.87
CA GLY A 5 10.72 -7.41 4.46
C GLY A 5 11.30 -6.04 4.18
N LYS A 6 12.26 -6.00 3.26
CA LYS A 6 12.88 -4.76 2.80
C LYS A 6 13.03 -4.80 1.29
N VAL A 7 12.66 -3.69 0.65
CA VAL A 7 12.78 -3.47 -0.79
C VAL A 7 13.41 -2.11 -1.05
N SER A 8 14.32 -2.09 -2.01
CA SER A 8 14.79 -0.86 -2.64
C SER A 8 14.53 -1.01 -4.14
N ARG A 9 13.70 -0.15 -4.70
CA ARG A 9 13.31 -0.12 -6.10
C ARG A 9 13.75 1.20 -6.70
N LYS A 10 14.51 1.13 -7.79
CA LYS A 10 14.95 2.31 -8.52
C LYS A 10 14.67 2.13 -9.99
N THR A 11 13.99 3.08 -10.59
CA THR A 11 13.73 3.20 -12.02
C THR A 11 14.36 4.50 -12.54
N LYS A 12 13.99 4.92 -13.74
CA LYS A 12 14.35 6.26 -14.24
C LYS A 12 13.49 7.34 -13.61
N GLU A 13 12.25 6.99 -13.27
CA GLU A 13 11.22 7.88 -12.76
C GLU A 13 11.19 7.96 -11.23
N THR A 14 11.54 6.85 -10.53
CA THR A 14 11.36 6.75 -9.08
C THR A 14 12.56 6.11 -8.38
N ASN A 15 12.69 6.44 -7.07
CA ASN A 15 13.62 5.77 -6.15
C ASN A 15 12.88 5.55 -4.82
N ILE A 16 12.54 4.29 -4.53
CA ILE A 16 11.64 3.93 -3.43
C ILE A 16 12.31 2.91 -2.52
N ASN A 17 12.27 3.17 -1.23
CA ASN A 17 12.75 2.28 -0.18
C ASN A 17 11.61 1.96 0.77
N VAL A 18 11.36 0.68 1.00
CA VAL A 18 10.30 0.18 1.87
C VAL A 18 10.87 -0.81 2.88
N GLU A 19 10.48 -0.66 4.15
CA GLU A 19 10.71 -1.64 5.20
C GLU A 19 9.38 -1.96 5.88
N VAL A 20 9.10 -3.25 6.03
CA VAL A 20 7.87 -3.78 6.63
C VAL A 20 8.22 -4.74 7.77
N ASN A 21 7.49 -4.63 8.89
CA ASN A 21 7.47 -5.64 9.94
C ASN A 21 6.03 -6.04 10.21
N ILE A 22 5.64 -7.25 9.79
CA ILE A 22 4.26 -7.75 9.97
C ILE A 22 3.95 -7.99 11.47
N ASP A 23 4.96 -8.31 12.28
CA ASP A 23 4.83 -8.51 13.71
C ASP A 23 5.13 -7.21 14.48
N GLY A 24 4.68 -6.08 13.94
CA GLY A 24 4.93 -4.74 14.44
C GLY A 24 3.92 -4.29 15.51
N LYS A 25 3.87 -2.97 15.69
CA LYS A 25 2.96 -2.27 16.64
C LYS A 25 2.27 -1.06 15.99
N GLY A 26 2.27 -0.97 14.66
CA GLY A 26 1.71 0.15 13.91
C GLY A 26 2.60 1.40 13.93
N LYS A 27 3.91 1.25 14.01
CA LYS A 27 4.86 2.37 13.89
C LYS A 27 5.09 2.67 12.42
N TYR A 28 5.05 3.95 12.06
CA TYR A 28 5.27 4.36 10.67
C TYR A 28 6.26 5.50 10.54
N GLN A 29 6.90 5.54 9.39
CA GLN A 29 7.70 6.66 8.91
C GLN A 29 7.52 6.70 7.39
N ILE A 30 6.69 7.61 6.90
CA ILE A 30 6.23 7.64 5.52
C ILE A 30 6.52 9.00 4.92
N ASP A 31 7.11 8.99 3.74
CA ASP A 31 7.47 10.18 2.98
C ASP A 31 7.48 9.77 1.49
N THR A 32 6.34 9.95 0.80
CA THR A 32 6.21 9.70 -0.63
C THR A 32 6.22 10.98 -1.46
N GLY A 33 6.10 12.13 -0.80
CA GLY A 33 5.90 13.40 -1.45
C GLY A 33 4.46 13.64 -1.92
N ILE A 34 3.53 12.71 -1.62
CA ILE A 34 2.10 12.78 -1.96
C ILE A 34 1.31 12.73 -0.65
N GLY A 35 0.87 13.89 -0.16
CA GLY A 35 0.32 14.03 1.19
C GLY A 35 -0.87 13.09 1.48
N PHE A 36 -1.78 12.90 0.52
CA PHE A 36 -2.91 12.00 0.73
C PHE A 36 -2.48 10.52 0.76
N LEU A 37 -1.51 10.13 -0.07
CA LEU A 37 -0.96 8.75 -0.06
C LEU A 37 -0.24 8.49 1.26
N ASP A 38 0.55 9.44 1.75
CA ASP A 38 1.23 9.35 3.04
C ASP A 38 0.22 9.09 4.16
N HIS A 39 -0.85 9.89 4.21
CA HIS A 39 -1.91 9.71 5.20
C HIS A 39 -2.57 8.33 5.12
N MET A 40 -2.87 7.82 3.93
CA MET A 40 -3.48 6.49 3.77
C MET A 40 -2.54 5.36 4.22
N LEU A 41 -1.25 5.46 3.92
CA LEU A 41 -0.25 4.49 4.34
C LEU A 41 0.00 4.51 5.87
N GLU A 42 -0.08 5.70 6.48
CA GLU A 42 -0.07 5.86 7.94
C GLU A 42 -1.27 5.16 8.59
N GLN A 43 -2.47 5.34 8.04
CA GLN A 43 -3.68 4.64 8.51
C GLN A 43 -3.55 3.14 8.34
N LEU A 44 -3.03 2.68 7.19
CA LEU A 44 -2.74 1.26 6.96
C LEU A 44 -1.84 0.70 8.07
N SER A 45 -0.71 1.35 8.35
CA SER A 45 0.23 0.93 9.38
C SER A 45 -0.41 0.91 10.76
N LYS A 46 -1.04 2.01 11.15
CA LYS A 46 -1.64 2.19 12.47
C LYS A 46 -2.73 1.17 12.79
N HIS A 47 -3.64 0.93 11.84
CA HIS A 47 -4.79 0.06 12.07
C HIS A 47 -4.52 -1.42 11.84
N SER A 48 -3.54 -1.77 11.01
CA SER A 48 -3.10 -3.16 10.82
C SER A 48 -2.07 -3.62 11.87
N LEU A 49 -1.49 -2.70 12.62
CA LEU A 49 -0.35 -2.91 13.53
C LEU A 49 0.94 -3.36 12.82
N ILE A 50 1.00 -3.28 11.50
CA ILE A 50 2.21 -3.50 10.72
C ILE A 50 3.12 -2.27 10.87
N ASP A 51 4.38 -2.45 11.26
CA ASP A 51 5.31 -1.33 11.17
C ASP A 51 5.69 -1.11 9.71
N LEU A 52 5.61 0.14 9.24
CA LEU A 52 5.83 0.51 7.85
C LEU A 52 6.73 1.74 7.74
N LYS A 53 7.83 1.57 7.01
CA LYS A 53 8.69 2.68 6.63
C LYS A 53 8.73 2.78 5.11
N VAL A 54 8.38 3.94 4.58
CA VAL A 54 8.40 4.23 3.14
C VAL A 54 9.13 5.54 2.92
N LYS A 55 10.07 5.52 2.02
CA LYS A 55 10.68 6.74 1.49
C LYS A 55 10.71 6.64 -0.02
N ALA A 56 9.98 7.53 -0.68
CA ALA A 56 9.92 7.60 -2.13
C ALA A 56 10.38 8.99 -2.61
N LYS A 57 11.05 8.99 -3.75
CA LYS A 57 11.33 10.18 -4.53
C LYS A 57 11.04 9.84 -5.98
N GLY A 58 10.05 10.51 -6.56
CA GLY A 58 9.65 10.32 -7.95
C GLY A 58 9.57 11.64 -8.70
N ASP A 59 9.18 11.53 -9.95
CA ASP A 59 9.00 12.62 -10.91
C ASP A 59 7.65 13.33 -10.77
N THR A 60 7.26 13.64 -9.54
CA THR A 60 5.96 14.25 -9.17
C THR A 60 5.70 15.61 -9.83
N HIS A 61 6.72 16.20 -10.47
CA HIS A 61 6.57 17.39 -11.30
C HIS A 61 5.89 17.11 -12.66
N ILE A 62 5.85 15.84 -13.08
CA ILE A 62 5.10 15.39 -14.26
C ILE A 62 3.66 15.09 -13.84
N ASP A 63 3.50 14.06 -13.01
CA ASP A 63 2.25 13.67 -12.34
C ASP A 63 2.54 12.77 -11.12
N LEU A 64 1.51 12.27 -10.48
CA LEU A 64 1.66 11.42 -9.30
C LEU A 64 1.60 9.91 -9.61
N HIS A 65 1.44 9.53 -10.89
CA HIS A 65 1.19 8.15 -11.30
C HIS A 65 2.35 7.23 -10.95
N HIS A 66 3.55 7.50 -11.49
CA HIS A 66 4.72 6.65 -11.28
C HIS A 66 5.05 6.43 -9.82
N THR A 67 5.00 7.51 -9.01
CA THR A 67 5.29 7.43 -7.58
C THR A 67 4.25 6.58 -6.84
N THR A 68 2.98 6.74 -7.19
CA THR A 68 1.87 5.97 -6.60
C THR A 68 1.98 4.49 -6.95
N GLU A 69 2.11 4.15 -8.21
CA GLU A 69 2.22 2.78 -8.71
C GLU A 69 3.45 2.07 -8.12
N ASP A 70 4.63 2.64 -8.27
CA ASP A 70 5.88 2.04 -7.79
C ASP A 70 5.92 1.88 -6.26
N THR A 71 5.24 2.75 -5.52
CA THR A 71 5.06 2.60 -4.07
C THR A 71 4.20 1.38 -3.75
N GLY A 72 3.13 1.14 -4.50
CA GLY A 72 2.30 -0.07 -4.40
C GLY A 72 3.13 -1.33 -4.64
N ILE A 73 3.87 -1.38 -5.75
CA ILE A 73 4.76 -2.50 -6.09
C ILE A 73 5.76 -2.77 -4.94
N ALA A 74 6.45 -1.74 -4.48
CA ALA A 74 7.51 -1.89 -3.48
C ALA A 74 6.96 -2.37 -2.12
N ILE A 75 5.77 -1.90 -1.71
CA ILE A 75 5.11 -2.35 -0.47
C ILE A 75 4.64 -3.80 -0.62
N GLY A 76 4.01 -4.17 -1.73
CA GLY A 76 3.57 -5.54 -2.02
C GLY A 76 4.74 -6.53 -1.99
N GLU A 77 5.86 -6.18 -2.64
CA GLU A 77 7.08 -6.99 -2.61
C GLU A 77 7.68 -7.09 -1.19
N ALA A 78 7.67 -6.02 -0.40
CA ALA A 78 8.17 -6.03 0.97
C ALA A 78 7.32 -6.93 1.87
N LEU A 79 6.00 -6.88 1.74
CA LEU A 79 5.06 -7.76 2.43
C LEU A 79 5.25 -9.22 2.02
N LYS A 80 5.41 -9.50 0.73
CA LYS A 80 5.72 -10.85 0.22
C LYS A 80 7.01 -11.40 0.82
N LYS A 81 8.07 -10.59 0.91
CA LYS A 81 9.33 -10.96 1.57
C LYS A 81 9.14 -11.23 3.06
N ALA A 82 8.36 -10.38 3.75
CA ALA A 82 8.06 -10.56 5.17
C ALA A 82 7.23 -11.83 5.43
N ALA A 83 6.25 -12.13 4.59
CA ALA A 83 5.44 -13.35 4.67
C ALA A 83 6.23 -14.63 4.32
N LYS A 84 7.46 -14.49 3.81
CA LYS A 84 8.32 -15.61 3.38
C LYS A 84 7.60 -16.51 2.37
N LYS A 85 7.56 -17.83 2.62
CA LYS A 85 6.86 -18.80 1.76
C LYS A 85 5.37 -18.94 2.11
N PHE A 86 4.75 -17.91 2.71
CA PHE A 86 3.36 -17.92 3.19
C PHE A 86 3.07 -19.00 4.24
N VAL A 87 4.10 -19.49 4.93
CA VAL A 87 3.96 -20.48 5.99
C VAL A 87 3.41 -19.81 7.25
N GLY A 88 2.37 -20.41 7.83
CA GLY A 88 1.75 -19.93 9.07
C GLY A 88 0.85 -18.70 8.93
N ILE A 89 0.45 -18.35 7.71
CA ILE A 89 -0.56 -17.30 7.46
C ILE A 89 -1.90 -17.94 7.09
N LYS A 90 -3.00 -17.23 7.39
CA LYS A 90 -4.31 -17.57 6.86
C LYS A 90 -4.41 -17.14 5.40
N ARG A 91 -4.80 -18.06 4.51
CA ARG A 91 -4.94 -17.78 3.09
C ARG A 91 -6.05 -16.77 2.79
N TYR A 92 -7.18 -16.88 3.50
CA TYR A 92 -8.37 -16.07 3.26
C TYR A 92 -8.65 -15.14 4.44
N ALA A 93 -8.97 -13.90 4.12
CA ALA A 93 -9.45 -12.92 5.09
C ALA A 93 -10.45 -11.97 4.44
N HIS A 94 -11.34 -11.42 5.25
CA HIS A 94 -12.24 -10.35 4.84
C HIS A 94 -12.47 -9.37 5.99
N ARG A 95 -12.86 -8.14 5.66
CA ARG A 95 -13.28 -7.12 6.63
C ARG A 95 -14.38 -6.25 6.04
N LEU A 96 -15.26 -5.83 6.92
CA LEU A 96 -16.20 -4.74 6.72
C LEU A 96 -15.78 -3.62 7.67
N ILE A 97 -15.51 -2.45 7.14
CA ILE A 97 -15.03 -1.30 7.91
C ILE A 97 -15.97 -0.14 7.67
N PRO A 98 -16.75 0.27 8.68
CA PRO A 98 -17.61 1.44 8.61
C PRO A 98 -16.82 2.71 8.91
N MET A 99 -17.20 3.80 8.26
CA MET A 99 -16.80 5.15 8.59
C MET A 99 -17.90 6.10 8.14
N ASP A 100 -18.59 6.69 9.11
CA ASP A 100 -19.80 7.50 8.89
C ASP A 100 -20.83 6.74 8.03
N GLU A 101 -21.24 7.30 6.90
CA GLU A 101 -22.17 6.67 5.95
C GLU A 101 -21.51 5.65 5.02
N THR A 102 -20.18 5.52 5.06
CA THR A 102 -19.44 4.63 4.16
C THR A 102 -19.21 3.26 4.80
N LEU A 103 -19.44 2.21 4.04
CA LEU A 103 -19.07 0.84 4.39
C LEU A 103 -18.10 0.27 3.34
N THR A 104 -16.87 0.07 3.74
CA THR A 104 -15.87 -0.58 2.89
C THR A 104 -15.84 -2.08 3.14
N ARG A 105 -15.89 -2.87 2.06
CA ARG A 105 -15.76 -4.32 2.08
C ARG A 105 -14.51 -4.75 1.33
N VAL A 106 -13.65 -5.52 1.99
CA VAL A 106 -12.43 -6.09 1.41
C VAL A 106 -12.41 -7.59 1.66
N ALA A 107 -12.06 -8.38 0.65
CA ALA A 107 -11.77 -9.80 0.76
C ALA A 107 -10.45 -10.10 0.04
N ILE A 108 -9.61 -10.93 0.67
CA ILE A 108 -8.26 -11.24 0.17
C ILE A 108 -8.08 -12.75 0.12
N ASP A 109 -7.57 -13.26 -1.01
CA ASP A 109 -7.00 -14.60 -1.17
C ASP A 109 -5.50 -14.48 -1.43
N VAL A 110 -4.68 -14.93 -0.49
CA VAL A 110 -3.20 -14.94 -0.63
C VAL A 110 -2.78 -16.16 -1.45
N SER A 111 -3.09 -16.13 -2.73
CA SER A 111 -2.88 -17.26 -3.68
C SER A 111 -1.56 -17.19 -4.45
N ASN A 112 -0.82 -16.09 -4.35
CA ASN A 112 0.35 -15.75 -5.18
C ASN A 112 0.01 -15.66 -6.70
N ARG A 113 -1.26 -15.43 -7.02
CA ARG A 113 -1.77 -15.11 -8.37
C ARG A 113 -2.45 -13.74 -8.29
N PRO A 114 -1.79 -12.66 -8.74
CA PRO A 114 -2.34 -11.31 -8.62
C PRO A 114 -3.62 -11.18 -9.46
N TYR A 115 -4.67 -10.71 -8.82
CA TYR A 115 -5.95 -10.41 -9.46
C TYR A 115 -6.73 -9.41 -8.61
N LEU A 116 -7.08 -8.27 -9.16
CA LEU A 116 -7.85 -7.24 -8.49
C LEU A 116 -9.29 -7.18 -9.01
N ILE A 117 -10.26 -7.26 -8.11
CA ILE A 117 -11.65 -6.91 -8.37
C ILE A 117 -11.92 -5.56 -7.73
N TRP A 118 -12.07 -4.53 -8.54
CA TRP A 118 -12.34 -3.17 -8.10
C TRP A 118 -13.79 -2.78 -8.34
N LYS A 119 -14.57 -2.62 -7.26
CA LYS A 119 -15.98 -2.22 -7.31
C LYS A 119 -16.24 -0.94 -6.52
N VAL A 120 -15.30 -0.01 -6.60
CA VAL A 120 -15.38 1.30 -5.95
C VAL A 120 -15.73 2.36 -7.00
N LYS A 121 -16.70 3.22 -6.67
CA LYS A 121 -17.05 4.39 -7.47
C LYS A 121 -16.75 5.63 -6.64
N LEU A 122 -15.75 6.38 -7.05
CA LEU A 122 -15.41 7.65 -6.44
C LEU A 122 -16.13 8.76 -7.20
N LYS A 123 -16.76 9.69 -6.46
CA LYS A 123 -17.58 10.77 -7.04
C LYS A 123 -16.77 12.05 -7.31
N VAL A 124 -15.60 12.13 -6.75
CA VAL A 124 -14.69 13.27 -6.88
C VAL A 124 -13.47 12.88 -7.70
N GLU A 125 -12.96 13.81 -8.50
CA GLU A 125 -11.79 13.56 -9.34
C GLU A 125 -10.48 13.56 -8.56
N LYS A 126 -10.39 14.40 -7.51
CA LYS A 126 -9.18 14.55 -6.69
C LYS A 126 -9.50 14.56 -5.20
N LEU A 127 -8.53 14.10 -4.41
CA LEU A 127 -8.44 14.27 -2.96
C LEU A 127 -7.07 14.90 -2.63
N GLY A 128 -7.09 16.18 -2.23
CA GLY A 128 -5.88 16.98 -2.23
C GLY A 128 -5.35 17.14 -3.66
N GLU A 129 -4.10 16.82 -3.87
CA GLU A 129 -3.46 16.85 -5.20
C GLU A 129 -3.54 15.50 -5.93
N MET A 130 -3.99 14.43 -5.25
CA MET A 130 -4.01 13.07 -5.78
C MET A 130 -5.29 12.80 -6.57
N ASP A 131 -5.16 12.39 -7.83
CA ASP A 131 -6.27 11.93 -8.65
C ASP A 131 -6.84 10.61 -8.11
N THR A 132 -8.17 10.50 -8.04
CA THR A 132 -8.83 9.35 -7.40
C THR A 132 -8.69 8.05 -8.20
N GLU A 133 -8.40 8.12 -9.49
CA GLU A 133 -8.09 6.94 -10.31
C GLU A 133 -6.81 6.23 -9.83
N LEU A 134 -5.86 6.98 -9.24
CA LEU A 134 -4.60 6.44 -8.72
C LEU A 134 -4.79 5.47 -7.54
N PHE A 135 -5.93 5.49 -6.86
CA PHE A 135 -6.22 4.47 -5.85
C PHE A 135 -6.33 3.08 -6.46
N LYS A 136 -7.02 2.97 -7.59
CA LYS A 136 -7.12 1.69 -8.30
C LYS A 136 -5.75 1.25 -8.81
N GLU A 137 -4.97 2.17 -9.36
CA GLU A 137 -3.61 1.88 -9.85
C GLU A 137 -2.71 1.39 -8.73
N TRP A 138 -2.76 2.03 -7.55
CA TRP A 138 -2.01 1.56 -6.39
C TRP A 138 -2.37 0.13 -5.99
N PHE A 139 -3.67 -0.21 -5.91
CA PHE A 139 -4.12 -1.56 -5.56
C PHE A 139 -3.84 -2.58 -6.66
N GLN A 140 -3.81 -2.16 -7.92
CA GLN A 140 -3.45 -3.03 -9.05
C GLN A 140 -1.96 -3.35 -9.03
N ALA A 141 -1.13 -2.40 -8.60
CA ALA A 141 0.31 -2.51 -8.49
C ALA A 141 0.75 -3.32 -7.25
N PHE A 142 0.00 -3.19 -6.16
CA PHE A 142 0.22 -3.88 -4.88
C PHE A 142 -0.07 -5.39 -4.97
#